data_c5b3de3277ad312eac01a2904172e78a
#
_entry.id   c5b3de3277ad312eac01a2904172e78a
#
_cell.length_a   1.000
_cell.length_b   1.000
_cell.length_c   1.000
_cell.angle_alpha   90.00
_cell.angle_beta   90.00
_cell.angle_gamma   90.00
#
_symmetry.space_group_name_H-M   'P 1'
#
loop_
_entity.id
_entity.type
_entity.pdbx_description
1 polymer ?
#
loop_
_entity_poly.entity_id
_entity_poly.type
_entity_poly.pdbx_seq_one_letter_code
_entity_poly.pdbx_strand_id
1 'polypeptide(L)'
;MKILFLHGLEGRPDGTKPKYLRSLGYEVFSPSLPKEDLFDSIKIAQAWVDRYKPDVIVGSSRGGAIAAHLDADVRKIMIAPAYRAFALQPRAVDEKDVILHCVDDAIVPYRFSIELAQATDCVLIECGENHRMSDSDALEKLGEVLA
;
A
#
# COMPACT_ATOMS: atom_id res chain seq x y z
N MET A 1 -4.12 -15.44 -7.33
CA MET A 1 -3.43 -14.75 -6.22
C MET A 1 -4.45 -13.91 -5.47
N LYS A 2 -4.42 -13.99 -4.17
CA LYS A 2 -5.28 -13.20 -3.27
C LYS A 2 -4.55 -11.93 -2.85
N ILE A 3 -5.18 -10.79 -3.05
CA ILE A 3 -4.62 -9.49 -2.67
C ILE A 3 -5.52 -8.85 -1.62
N LEU A 4 -4.93 -8.42 -0.50
CA LEU A 4 -5.59 -7.53 0.44
C LEU A 4 -5.24 -6.09 0.07
N PHE A 5 -6.23 -5.28 -0.26
CA PHE A 5 -6.01 -3.87 -0.60
C PHE A 5 -6.48 -2.96 0.53
N LEU A 6 -5.60 -2.05 0.95
CA LEU A 6 -5.85 -1.09 2.03
C LEU A 6 -5.88 0.33 1.45
N HIS A 7 -7.06 0.94 1.43
CA HIS A 7 -7.24 2.27 0.83
C HIS A 7 -6.69 3.40 1.71
N GLY A 8 -6.46 4.54 1.10
CA GLY A 8 -6.02 5.75 1.78
C GLY A 8 -7.14 6.48 2.50
N LEU A 9 -6.80 7.61 3.12
CA LEU A 9 -7.72 8.41 3.93
C LEU A 9 -8.95 8.87 3.12
N GLU A 10 -8.73 9.30 1.88
CA GLU A 10 -9.80 9.75 0.98
C GLU A 10 -10.23 8.63 0.02
N GLY A 11 -9.69 7.42 0.19
CA GLY A 11 -9.99 6.29 -0.68
C GLY A 11 -11.21 5.50 -0.22
N ARG A 12 -11.53 4.49 -1.03
CA ARG A 12 -12.68 3.60 -0.78
C ARG A 12 -12.32 2.17 -1.19
N PRO A 13 -13.04 1.18 -0.64
CA PRO A 13 -12.83 -0.21 -0.99
C PRO A 13 -12.96 -0.52 -2.49
N ASP A 14 -13.79 0.26 -3.20
CA ASP A 14 -14.07 0.08 -4.64
C ASP A 14 -13.42 1.17 -5.52
N GLY A 15 -12.34 1.78 -5.05
CA GLY A 15 -11.63 2.82 -5.81
C GLY A 15 -10.91 2.29 -7.04
N THR A 16 -10.15 3.17 -7.70
CA THR A 16 -9.46 2.88 -8.97
C THR A 16 -8.51 1.70 -8.90
N LYS A 17 -7.66 1.65 -7.86
CA LYS A 17 -6.63 0.60 -7.76
C LYS A 17 -7.22 -0.79 -7.53
N PRO A 18 -8.14 -0.99 -6.56
CA PRO A 18 -8.73 -2.32 -6.41
C PRO A 18 -9.54 -2.75 -7.63
N LYS A 19 -10.21 -1.83 -8.32
CA LYS A 19 -10.89 -2.16 -9.59
C LYS A 19 -9.89 -2.60 -10.66
N TYR A 20 -8.78 -1.89 -10.78
CA TYR A 20 -7.72 -2.25 -11.73
C TYR A 20 -7.17 -3.65 -11.42
N LEU A 21 -6.89 -3.94 -10.17
CA LEU A 21 -6.37 -5.25 -9.77
C LEU A 21 -7.36 -6.38 -10.09
N ARG A 22 -8.65 -6.14 -9.86
CA ARG A 22 -9.69 -7.10 -10.23
C ARG A 22 -9.76 -7.30 -11.75
N SER A 23 -9.55 -6.23 -12.52
CA SER A 23 -9.54 -6.33 -14.00
C SER A 23 -8.40 -7.19 -14.53
N LEU A 24 -7.33 -7.34 -13.76
CA LEU A 24 -6.21 -8.22 -14.09
C LEU A 24 -6.46 -9.68 -13.71
N GLY A 25 -7.62 -9.98 -13.11
CA GLY A 25 -8.00 -11.33 -12.72
C GLY A 25 -7.65 -11.72 -11.30
N TYR A 26 -7.15 -10.81 -10.49
CA TYR A 26 -6.82 -11.11 -9.09
C TYR A 26 -8.07 -11.11 -8.20
N GLU A 27 -8.04 -11.94 -7.17
CA GLU A 27 -9.04 -11.93 -6.11
C GLU A 27 -8.65 -10.86 -5.09
N VAL A 28 -9.44 -9.78 -5.00
CA VAL A 28 -9.09 -8.61 -4.18
C VAL A 28 -10.08 -8.48 -3.02
N PHE A 29 -9.54 -8.53 -1.81
CA PHE A 29 -10.25 -8.23 -0.57
C PHE A 29 -9.92 -6.78 -0.18
N SER A 30 -10.93 -5.94 -0.03
CA SER A 30 -10.74 -4.52 0.23
C SER A 30 -11.69 -4.07 1.34
N PRO A 31 -11.25 -4.09 2.62
CA PRO A 31 -12.10 -3.65 3.72
C PRO A 31 -12.29 -2.15 3.73
N SER A 32 -13.44 -1.70 4.23
CA SER A 32 -13.64 -0.30 4.56
C SER A 32 -12.85 0.02 5.83
N LEU A 33 -12.01 1.06 5.76
CA LEU A 33 -11.15 1.46 6.89
C LEU A 33 -11.65 2.80 7.43
N PRO A 34 -12.04 2.87 8.71
CA PRO A 34 -12.56 4.10 9.31
C PRO A 34 -11.57 5.26 9.19
N LYS A 35 -12.04 6.36 8.61
CA LYS A 35 -11.22 7.56 8.40
C LYS A 35 -10.77 8.18 9.71
N GLU A 36 -11.64 8.18 10.71
CA GLU A 36 -11.43 8.86 11.98
C GLU A 36 -10.69 8.03 13.03
N ASP A 37 -10.49 6.74 12.78
CA ASP A 37 -9.91 5.83 13.78
C ASP A 37 -8.83 4.97 13.17
N LEU A 38 -7.58 5.39 13.37
CA LEU A 38 -6.41 4.67 12.86
C LEU A 38 -6.26 3.29 13.53
N PHE A 39 -6.46 3.21 14.83
CA PHE A 39 -6.31 1.94 15.56
C PHE A 39 -7.36 0.93 15.12
N ASP A 40 -8.59 1.37 14.91
CA ASP A 40 -9.66 0.50 14.41
C ASP A 40 -9.35 0.03 13.00
N SER A 41 -8.82 0.91 12.15
CA SER A 41 -8.38 0.54 10.79
C SER A 41 -7.29 -0.53 10.82
N ILE A 42 -6.32 -0.40 11.73
CA ILE A 42 -5.25 -1.40 11.88
C ILE A 42 -5.82 -2.74 12.35
N LYS A 43 -6.74 -2.74 13.31
CA LYS A 43 -7.40 -3.96 13.79
C LYS A 43 -8.17 -4.65 12.67
N ILE A 44 -8.93 -3.89 11.88
CA ILE A 44 -9.68 -4.43 10.75
C ILE A 44 -8.72 -5.06 9.73
N ALA A 45 -7.67 -4.34 9.36
CA ALA A 45 -6.69 -4.84 8.40
C ALA A 45 -6.03 -6.13 8.89
N GLN A 46 -5.60 -6.16 10.16
CA GLN A 46 -4.97 -7.35 10.74
C GLN A 46 -5.93 -8.54 10.77
N ALA A 47 -7.19 -8.30 11.15
CA ALA A 47 -8.22 -9.34 11.17
C ALA A 47 -8.45 -9.93 9.77
N TRP A 48 -8.42 -9.10 8.74
CA TRP A 48 -8.57 -9.57 7.36
C TRP A 48 -7.35 -10.37 6.89
N VAL A 49 -6.12 -9.97 7.28
CA VAL A 49 -4.92 -10.77 7.03
C VAL A 49 -5.09 -12.17 7.64
N ASP A 50 -5.51 -12.22 8.90
CA ASP A 50 -5.62 -13.48 9.64
C ASP A 50 -6.70 -14.39 9.06
N ARG A 51 -7.81 -13.80 8.62
CA ARG A 51 -8.96 -14.53 8.08
C ARG A 51 -8.74 -15.00 6.63
N TYR A 52 -8.33 -14.11 5.76
CA TYR A 52 -8.30 -14.40 4.32
C TYR A 52 -6.95 -14.89 3.82
N LYS A 53 -5.89 -14.78 4.61
CA LYS A 53 -4.55 -15.27 4.26
C LYS A 53 -4.12 -14.78 2.88
N PRO A 54 -4.02 -13.45 2.66
CA PRO A 54 -3.63 -12.92 1.35
C PRO A 54 -2.22 -13.36 0.97
N ASP A 55 -1.97 -13.44 -0.34
CA ASP A 55 -0.64 -13.72 -0.87
C ASP A 55 0.20 -12.43 -0.90
N VAL A 56 -0.46 -11.28 -1.07
CA VAL A 56 0.18 -9.97 -1.14
C VAL A 56 -0.74 -8.94 -0.48
N ILE A 57 -0.13 -7.96 0.19
CA ILE A 57 -0.84 -6.79 0.72
C ILE A 57 -0.44 -5.59 -0.13
N VAL A 58 -1.43 -4.86 -0.66
CA VAL A 58 -1.23 -3.61 -1.38
C VAL A 58 -1.89 -2.49 -0.60
N GLY A 59 -1.15 -1.47 -0.23
CA GLY A 59 -1.70 -0.34 0.53
C GLY A 59 -1.33 0.99 -0.11
N SER A 60 -2.27 1.94 -0.11
CA SER A 60 -2.09 3.25 -0.72
C SER A 60 -2.17 4.36 0.34
N SER A 61 -1.15 5.23 0.38
CA SER A 61 -1.05 6.37 1.29
C SER A 61 -1.14 5.93 2.75
N ARG A 62 -2.21 6.32 3.48
CA ARG A 62 -2.47 5.83 4.83
C ARG A 62 -2.56 4.30 4.87
N GLY A 63 -3.19 3.70 3.86
CA GLY A 63 -3.24 2.25 3.71
C GLY A 63 -1.87 1.62 3.50
N GLY A 64 -0.97 2.32 2.83
CA GLY A 64 0.44 1.91 2.69
C GLY A 64 1.17 1.92 4.02
N ALA A 65 0.93 2.94 4.84
CA ALA A 65 1.48 3.00 6.20
C ALA A 65 0.95 1.86 7.07
N ILE A 66 -0.34 1.57 6.98
CA ILE A 66 -0.95 0.45 7.69
C ILE A 66 -0.32 -0.87 7.23
N ALA A 67 -0.18 -1.08 5.92
CA ALA A 67 0.44 -2.29 5.37
C ALA A 67 1.85 -2.50 5.94
N ALA A 68 2.65 -1.44 5.97
CA ALA A 68 4.02 -1.49 6.51
C ALA A 68 4.05 -1.80 8.02
N HIS A 69 2.99 -1.48 8.73
CA HIS A 69 2.88 -1.68 10.18
C HIS A 69 2.36 -3.07 10.55
N LEU A 70 1.60 -3.73 9.66
CA LEU A 70 0.98 -5.01 9.97
C LEU A 70 1.99 -6.13 10.21
N ASP A 71 1.67 -6.99 11.15
CA ASP A 71 2.41 -8.23 11.40
C ASP A 71 1.92 -9.29 10.42
N ALA A 72 2.58 -9.38 9.28
CA ALA A 72 2.24 -10.33 8.24
C ALA A 72 3.50 -10.68 7.44
N ASP A 73 3.79 -11.97 7.34
CA ASP A 73 4.94 -12.45 6.56
C ASP A 73 4.52 -12.70 5.11
N VAL A 74 4.06 -11.66 4.46
CA VAL A 74 3.70 -11.67 3.04
C VAL A 74 4.30 -10.44 2.37
N ARG A 75 4.48 -10.49 1.06
CA ARG A 75 5.00 -9.37 0.29
C ARG A 75 4.05 -8.18 0.37
N LYS A 76 4.61 -7.00 0.61
CA LYS A 76 3.86 -5.75 0.70
C LYS A 76 4.24 -4.82 -0.44
N ILE A 77 3.24 -4.25 -1.08
CA ILE A 77 3.42 -3.21 -2.08
C ILE A 77 2.81 -1.94 -1.50
N MET A 78 3.65 -0.98 -1.19
CA MET A 78 3.28 0.25 -0.52
C MET A 78 3.31 1.39 -1.54
N ILE A 79 2.16 1.99 -1.80
CA ILE A 79 2.00 3.06 -2.77
C ILE A 79 1.98 4.38 -2.03
N ALA A 80 2.99 5.23 -2.24
CA ALA A 80 3.13 6.52 -1.59
C ALA A 80 2.86 6.44 -0.07
N PRO A 81 3.54 5.56 0.67
CA PRO A 81 3.17 5.26 2.07
C PRO A 81 3.35 6.46 3.00
N ALA A 82 2.29 6.83 3.68
CA ALA A 82 2.24 8.00 4.55
C ALA A 82 2.59 7.65 6.02
N TYR A 83 3.59 6.80 6.23
CA TYR A 83 3.90 6.28 7.56
C TYR A 83 4.28 7.36 8.57
N ARG A 84 4.99 8.42 8.14
CA ARG A 84 5.37 9.52 9.04
C ARG A 84 4.18 10.40 9.42
N ALA A 85 3.27 10.64 8.47
CA ALA A 85 2.09 11.47 8.73
C ALA A 85 1.18 10.86 9.80
N PHE A 86 1.17 9.53 9.91
CA PHE A 86 0.36 8.81 10.90
C PHE A 86 1.17 8.24 12.04
N ALA A 87 2.47 8.58 12.13
CA ALA A 87 3.37 8.11 13.18
C ALA A 87 3.39 6.59 13.33
N LEU A 88 3.23 5.85 12.22
CA LEU A 88 3.30 4.40 12.22
C LEU A 88 4.72 3.92 11.95
N GLN A 89 5.18 2.99 12.75
CA GLN A 89 6.49 2.38 12.56
C GLN A 89 6.39 1.24 11.55
N PRO A 90 7.16 1.27 10.45
CA PRO A 90 7.24 0.13 9.55
C PRO A 90 7.81 -1.08 10.29
N ARG A 91 7.03 -2.17 10.33
CA ARG A 91 7.46 -3.45 10.88
C ARG A 91 7.53 -4.45 9.74
N ALA A 92 8.28 -5.51 9.88
CA ALA A 92 8.30 -6.60 8.91
C ALA A 92 8.34 -6.14 7.44
N VAL A 93 9.08 -5.05 7.16
CA VAL A 93 9.37 -4.57 5.82
C VAL A 93 10.81 -4.97 5.48
N ASP A 94 11.01 -5.64 4.38
CA ASP A 94 12.31 -6.15 3.97
C ASP A 94 12.51 -6.13 2.45
N GLU A 95 13.54 -6.80 1.96
CA GLU A 95 13.93 -6.77 0.56
C GLU A 95 12.90 -7.37 -0.41
N LYS A 96 11.93 -8.14 0.09
CA LYS A 96 10.87 -8.66 -0.78
C LYS A 96 9.78 -7.63 -1.06
N ASP A 97 9.74 -6.55 -0.29
CA ASP A 97 8.70 -5.55 -0.37
C ASP A 97 9.03 -4.45 -1.38
N VAL A 98 8.02 -3.74 -1.86
CA VAL A 98 8.17 -2.73 -2.90
C VAL A 98 7.43 -1.46 -2.50
N ILE A 99 8.07 -0.31 -2.75
CA ILE A 99 7.43 1.00 -2.67
C ILE A 99 7.27 1.53 -4.10
N LEU A 100 6.06 1.97 -4.43
CA LEU A 100 5.78 2.73 -5.66
C LEU A 100 5.47 4.16 -5.24
N HIS A 101 6.21 5.14 -5.76
CA HIS A 101 6.03 6.53 -5.33
C HIS A 101 6.37 7.51 -6.44
N CYS A 102 5.64 8.61 -6.49
CA CYS A 102 5.86 9.72 -7.42
C CYS A 102 6.85 10.71 -6.82
N VAL A 103 7.87 11.08 -7.59
CA VAL A 103 8.89 12.06 -7.14
C VAL A 103 8.27 13.43 -6.84
N ASP A 104 7.24 13.81 -7.59
CA ASP A 104 6.57 15.11 -7.45
C ASP A 104 5.37 15.07 -6.50
N ASP A 105 5.27 14.06 -5.65
CA ASP A 105 4.19 13.95 -4.67
C ASP A 105 4.17 15.19 -3.76
N ALA A 106 3.08 15.97 -3.83
CA ALA A 106 2.91 17.19 -3.05
C ALA A 106 2.35 16.94 -1.64
N ILE A 107 1.95 15.71 -1.33
CA ILE A 107 1.31 15.34 -0.06
C ILE A 107 2.29 14.59 0.84
N VAL A 108 2.89 13.51 0.30
CA VAL A 108 3.89 12.72 1.02
C VAL A 108 5.23 12.91 0.33
N PRO A 109 6.21 13.54 0.98
CA PRO A 109 7.53 13.76 0.37
C PRO A 109 8.18 12.44 -0.07
N TYR A 110 8.65 12.41 -1.31
CA TYR A 110 9.31 11.24 -1.88
C TYR A 110 10.53 10.80 -1.06
N ARG A 111 11.24 11.75 -0.43
CA ARG A 111 12.41 11.43 0.40
C ARG A 111 12.09 10.47 1.54
N PHE A 112 10.84 10.44 2.03
CA PHE A 112 10.46 9.49 3.09
C PHE A 112 10.48 8.05 2.58
N SER A 113 10.15 7.84 1.31
CA SER A 113 10.26 6.52 0.70
C SER A 113 11.73 6.13 0.46
N ILE A 114 12.58 7.08 0.10
CA ILE A 114 14.03 6.84 0.01
C ILE A 114 14.56 6.37 1.36
N GLU A 115 14.22 7.07 2.43
CA GLU A 115 14.66 6.73 3.78
C GLU A 115 14.16 5.35 4.23
N LEU A 116 12.89 5.03 3.93
CA LEU A 116 12.33 3.72 4.24
C LEU A 116 13.05 2.60 3.49
N ALA A 117 13.30 2.80 2.19
CA ALA A 117 14.01 1.83 1.38
C ALA A 117 15.44 1.61 1.89
N GLN A 118 16.15 2.68 2.29
CA GLN A 118 17.49 2.58 2.85
C GLN A 118 17.51 1.82 4.18
N ALA A 119 16.49 2.03 5.00
CA ALA A 119 16.41 1.40 6.32
C ALA A 119 16.01 -0.10 6.26
N THR A 120 15.32 -0.53 5.22
CA THR A 120 14.71 -1.87 5.15
C THR A 120 15.22 -2.72 3.99
N ASP A 121 16.00 -2.14 3.10
CA ASP A 121 16.43 -2.75 1.84
C ASP A 121 15.29 -3.11 0.87
N CYS A 122 14.08 -2.60 1.10
CA CYS A 122 12.99 -2.82 0.15
C CYS A 122 13.24 -2.05 -1.15
N VAL A 123 12.58 -2.48 -2.22
CA VAL A 123 12.75 -1.89 -3.55
C VAL A 123 11.90 -0.64 -3.68
N LEU A 124 12.51 0.47 -4.09
CA LEU A 124 11.80 1.71 -4.39
C LEU A 124 11.75 1.90 -5.91
N ILE A 125 10.55 2.06 -6.44
CA ILE A 125 10.31 2.31 -7.86
C ILE A 125 9.62 3.65 -8.02
N GLU A 126 10.28 4.56 -8.74
CA GLU A 126 9.70 5.84 -9.10
C GLU A 126 8.70 5.63 -10.23
N CYS A 127 7.46 6.07 -10.04
CA CYS A 127 6.42 6.03 -11.06
C CYS A 127 5.25 6.94 -10.69
N GLY A 128 4.38 7.19 -11.64
CA GLY A 128 3.17 7.98 -11.42
C GLY A 128 3.36 9.47 -11.58
N GLU A 129 2.26 10.19 -11.54
CA GLU A 129 2.23 11.63 -11.80
C GLU A 129 1.95 12.47 -10.54
N ASN A 130 1.27 11.91 -9.54
CA ASN A 130 0.90 12.61 -8.32
C ASN A 130 0.64 11.65 -7.18
N HIS A 131 0.27 12.18 -6.01
CA HIS A 131 0.03 11.39 -4.80
C HIS A 131 -1.05 10.30 -4.96
N ARG A 132 -2.04 10.52 -5.80
CA ARG A 132 -3.13 9.55 -5.99
C ARG A 132 -2.65 8.26 -6.63
N MET A 133 -1.59 8.33 -7.44
CA MET A 133 -1.02 7.14 -8.09
C MET A 133 -2.08 6.33 -8.85
N SER A 134 -2.98 7.04 -9.55
CA SER A 134 -4.10 6.43 -10.29
C SER A 134 -3.98 6.65 -11.81
N ASP A 135 -2.88 7.27 -12.25
CA ASP A 135 -2.58 7.43 -13.67
C ASP A 135 -2.10 6.11 -14.29
N SER A 136 -2.04 6.07 -15.62
CA SER A 136 -1.70 4.84 -16.35
C SER A 136 -0.31 4.31 -16.02
N ASP A 137 0.68 5.18 -15.85
CA ASP A 137 2.04 4.77 -15.50
C ASP A 137 2.06 4.07 -14.13
N ALA A 138 1.41 4.66 -13.12
CA ALA A 138 1.34 4.07 -11.78
C ALA A 138 0.62 2.73 -11.79
N LEU A 139 -0.52 2.64 -12.49
CA LEU A 139 -1.29 1.40 -12.56
C LEU A 139 -0.54 0.29 -13.31
N GLU A 140 0.10 0.61 -14.43
CA GLU A 140 0.91 -0.35 -15.17
C GLU A 140 2.06 -0.88 -14.31
N LYS A 141 2.74 0.01 -13.58
CA LYS A 141 3.82 -0.40 -12.69
C LYS A 141 3.33 -1.32 -11.57
N LEU A 142 2.16 -1.01 -11.00
CA LEU A 142 1.54 -1.88 -10.00
C LEU A 142 1.26 -3.27 -10.59
N GLY A 143 0.74 -3.35 -11.78
CA GLY A 143 0.52 -4.62 -12.48
C GLY A 143 1.81 -5.39 -12.73
N GLU A 144 2.86 -4.68 -13.15
CA GLU A 144 4.17 -5.30 -13.44
C GLU A 144 4.80 -5.92 -12.18
N VAL A 145 4.77 -5.21 -11.05
CA VAL A 145 5.39 -5.73 -9.81
C VAL A 145 4.62 -6.92 -9.22
N LEU A 146 3.36 -7.09 -9.59
CA LEU A 146 2.53 -8.21 -9.14
C LEU A 146 2.62 -9.43 -10.08
N ALA A 147 3.01 -9.20 -11.31
CA ALA A 147 3.04 -10.26 -12.33
C ALA A 147 4.10 -11.33 -12.07
#